data_746bccf48a0cfa45890927d0757b45a8
#
_entry.id   746bccf48a0cfa45890927d0757b45a8
#
_cell.length_a   1.000
_cell.length_b   1.000
_cell.length_c   1.000
_cell.angle_alpha   90.00
_cell.angle_beta   90.00
_cell.angle_gamma   90.00
#
_symmetry.space_group_name_H-M   'P 1'
#
loop_
_entity.id
_entity.type
_entity.pdbx_description
1 polymer ?
#
loop_
_entity_poly.entity_id
_entity_poly.type
_entity_poly.pdbx_seq_one_letter_code
_entity_poly.pdbx_strand_id
1 'polypeptide(L)'
;MNSRYGKTLMLTVLSLLVLCIIAACGQTTTSTSTSSSSGEKAAEADKGSAVAPTHLNVALFWLGSNLDPAEEWNGWTLTRAAIGETLIQFDENMKLVPKIADSWDRIDDTTWHFHIREGVTFHNGNKVTADAVKKSIERSMELNERGQSTLPVASMTAEGQDLTIKTTEPYASLLGNIAEPLFVIVDTSADTSQFKSEPIATGPFMVTGYTPDQEIQVKKYDGYWDGAADVDTITFKYIKDDSTRALALQSGEIDVASNVGRSSLALFQDQSQYTIDEIPSLRTQFVWFNTQNPLLSEPDVRRAISYGIDREMYANTLVGGQAAKGPFTSALPFGYDQVKGYDYEPETAKKLLDKAGFMDADGDGIREKDGQKLTLQLILNSAYESDSIVAAAMQSQLKEIGVNLEMTSYEDLTDHQKSGNYDLALTSINTGITGDPQYILDFYFKTGAEWNIGGYSNPKLDAVIQQLHSEFDVEKRYELAAEAQQMILDDAAYMFITYTPINIVSKSNVQGATMYPIDFYLLDRNIQVGQ
;
A
#
# COMPACT_ATOMS: atom_id res chain seq x y z
N MET A 1 48.14 35.07 9.35
CA MET A 1 47.97 36.54 9.47
C MET A 1 46.48 36.84 9.56
N ASN A 2 46.11 37.24 10.78
CA ASN A 2 45.04 38.18 11.19
C ASN A 2 43.63 38.01 10.57
N SER A 3 42.53 37.95 11.31
CA SER A 3 42.08 38.51 12.59
C SER A 3 40.64 37.96 12.82
N ARG A 4 40.18 37.32 13.83
CA ARG A 4 39.67 37.72 15.15
C ARG A 4 38.91 39.05 15.17
N TYR A 5 37.71 38.97 15.71
CA TYR A 5 36.71 39.90 16.22
C TYR A 5 35.36 39.74 15.49
N GLY A 6 34.21 39.51 16.08
CA GLY A 6 33.82 39.83 17.44
C GLY A 6 32.55 39.11 17.83
N LYS A 7 32.60 38.65 19.05
CA LYS A 7 31.43 38.28 19.87
C LYS A 7 30.87 39.55 20.50
N THR A 8 29.58 39.48 20.88
CA THR A 8 28.89 40.25 21.90
C THR A 8 28.07 41.47 21.45
N LEU A 9 26.93 41.44 22.01
CA LEU A 9 25.85 42.44 22.17
C LEU A 9 24.63 42.13 21.26
N MET A 10 23.44 41.76 21.75
CA MET A 10 22.67 42.43 22.79
C MET A 10 21.52 41.53 23.25
N LEU A 11 21.60 41.05 24.48
CA LEU A 11 20.43 40.83 25.32
C LEU A 11 19.86 42.20 25.74
N THR A 12 18.57 42.22 26.02
CA THR A 12 17.73 43.28 26.60
C THR A 12 16.87 44.06 25.61
N VAL A 13 15.63 43.64 25.45
CA VAL A 13 14.45 44.43 25.85
C VAL A 13 13.35 43.43 26.21
N LEU A 14 13.25 43.21 27.51
CA LEU A 14 12.18 42.54 28.22
C LEU A 14 11.27 43.64 28.80
N SER A 15 9.96 43.37 28.81
CA SER A 15 8.96 43.97 29.69
C SER A 15 8.51 45.38 29.35
N LEU A 16 7.28 45.51 28.99
CA LEU A 16 6.21 46.29 29.62
C LEU A 16 5.05 46.47 28.64
N LEU A 17 3.95 45.80 28.87
CA LEU A 17 2.63 46.45 28.98
C LEU A 17 1.57 45.39 29.27
N VAL A 18 1.43 45.15 30.55
CA VAL A 18 0.21 44.58 31.16
C VAL A 18 -0.53 45.74 31.80
N LEU A 19 -1.83 45.70 31.80
CA LEU A 19 -2.84 46.51 32.47
C LEU A 19 -3.33 47.76 31.75
N CYS A 20 -4.59 47.68 31.40
CA CYS A 20 -5.68 48.64 31.70
C CYS A 20 -6.93 48.16 30.94
N ILE A 21 -8.10 47.96 31.41
CA ILE A 21 -8.83 48.19 32.67
C ILE A 21 -10.23 47.59 32.44
N ILE A 22 -10.73 47.01 33.49
CA ILE A 22 -12.12 46.61 33.75
C ILE A 22 -13.00 47.85 33.93
N ALA A 23 -14.26 47.68 33.54
CA ALA A 23 -15.46 48.35 34.09
C ALA A 23 -16.19 49.36 33.19
N ALA A 24 -17.38 48.99 32.82
CA ALA A 24 -18.57 49.80 33.07
C ALA A 24 -19.82 48.93 33.03
N CYS A 25 -20.44 48.81 34.18
CA CYS A 25 -21.79 48.30 34.42
C CYS A 25 -22.85 49.30 33.95
N GLY A 26 -23.99 48.74 33.51
CA GLY A 26 -25.30 49.22 33.95
C GLY A 26 -26.05 50.18 33.04
N GLN A 27 -27.17 49.75 32.47
CA GLN A 27 -28.46 50.16 33.00
C GLN A 27 -29.62 49.59 32.18
N THR A 28 -30.48 48.90 32.89
CA THR A 28 -31.84 48.54 32.53
C THR A 28 -32.68 49.78 32.29
N THR A 29 -33.46 49.80 31.20
CA THR A 29 -34.69 50.58 31.16
C THR A 29 -35.79 49.76 30.47
N THR A 30 -36.75 49.40 31.29
CA THR A 30 -38.06 48.86 30.94
C THR A 30 -38.90 49.98 30.36
N SER A 31 -39.52 49.75 29.19
CA SER A 31 -40.69 50.52 28.81
C SER A 31 -41.72 49.59 28.16
N THR A 32 -42.76 49.41 28.93
CA THR A 32 -44.01 48.79 28.56
C THR A 32 -44.83 49.73 27.66
N SER A 33 -45.28 49.22 26.50
CA SER A 33 -46.46 49.82 25.86
C SER A 33 -47.24 48.72 25.17
N THR A 34 -48.44 48.53 25.68
CA THR A 34 -49.55 47.75 25.15
C THR A 34 -50.22 48.47 23.97
N SER A 35 -50.48 47.72 22.86
CA SER A 35 -51.75 47.85 22.12
C SER A 35 -51.94 46.75 21.07
N SER A 36 -52.86 45.91 21.30
CA SER A 36 -53.97 45.30 20.53
C SER A 36 -53.80 44.98 19.02
N SER A 37 -53.97 43.70 18.74
CA SER A 37 -54.82 42.98 17.77
C SER A 37 -54.81 43.38 16.29
N SER A 38 -54.38 42.42 15.47
CA SER A 38 -55.23 41.82 14.47
C SER A 38 -54.51 40.58 13.88
N GLY A 39 -55.23 39.49 13.83
CA GLY A 39 -54.69 38.20 13.37
C GLY A 39 -54.50 38.12 11.86
N GLU A 40 -53.42 37.57 11.48
CA GLU A 40 -53.21 36.94 10.17
C GLU A 40 -52.44 35.64 10.39
N LYS A 41 -53.07 34.51 10.09
CA LYS A 41 -52.47 33.20 10.09
C LYS A 41 -51.44 33.16 8.96
N ALA A 42 -50.18 33.45 9.26
CA ALA A 42 -49.07 33.05 8.42
C ALA A 42 -48.83 31.55 8.64
N ALA A 43 -48.88 30.78 7.56
CA ALA A 43 -48.48 29.39 7.55
C ALA A 43 -47.01 29.29 8.04
N GLU A 44 -46.79 28.55 9.11
CA GLU A 44 -45.46 28.06 9.47
C GLU A 44 -44.97 27.18 8.30
N ALA A 45 -44.11 27.73 7.48
CA ALA A 45 -43.25 26.92 6.65
C ALA A 45 -42.36 26.09 7.61
N ASP A 46 -42.55 24.81 7.56
CA ASP A 46 -41.72 23.80 8.16
C ASP A 46 -40.25 24.07 7.71
N LYS A 47 -39.49 24.75 8.57
CA LYS A 47 -38.07 24.83 8.44
C LYS A 47 -37.53 23.45 8.82
N GLY A 48 -37.52 22.53 7.86
CA GLY A 48 -36.75 21.31 7.99
C GLY A 48 -35.37 21.69 8.52
N SER A 49 -35.05 21.19 9.69
CA SER A 49 -33.73 21.33 10.28
C SER A 49 -32.71 20.86 9.24
N ALA A 50 -32.01 21.77 8.60
CA ALA A 50 -30.89 21.40 7.72
C ALA A 50 -29.88 20.66 8.59
N VAL A 51 -29.72 19.34 8.37
CA VAL A 51 -28.69 18.55 9.00
C VAL A 51 -27.35 19.20 8.63
N ALA A 52 -26.51 19.46 9.61
CA ALA A 52 -25.19 20.02 9.36
C ALA A 52 -24.41 19.06 8.43
N PRO A 53 -23.64 19.59 7.45
CA PRO A 53 -22.87 18.74 6.55
C PRO A 53 -21.89 17.87 7.34
N THR A 54 -21.83 16.60 6.98
CA THR A 54 -20.95 15.62 7.61
C THR A 54 -19.53 15.73 7.04
N HIS A 55 -18.54 15.65 7.93
CA HIS A 55 -17.13 15.73 7.57
C HIS A 55 -16.31 14.67 8.30
N LEU A 56 -15.34 14.05 7.60
CA LEU A 56 -14.37 13.12 8.18
C LEU A 56 -12.94 13.57 7.89
N ASN A 57 -12.04 13.35 8.87
CA ASN A 57 -10.60 13.43 8.72
C ASN A 57 -10.02 12.02 8.74
N VAL A 58 -9.34 11.61 7.67
CA VAL A 58 -8.76 10.28 7.49
C VAL A 58 -7.25 10.40 7.33
N ALA A 59 -6.46 9.72 8.14
CA ALA A 59 -5.01 9.69 7.97
C ALA A 59 -4.59 8.52 7.08
N LEU A 60 -3.83 8.83 6.04
CA LEU A 60 -3.16 7.87 5.17
C LEU A 60 -1.68 7.77 5.54
N PHE A 61 -1.14 6.56 5.59
CA PHE A 61 0.28 6.30 5.85
C PHE A 61 1.16 6.49 4.62
N TRP A 62 0.55 6.47 3.44
CA TRP A 62 1.21 6.65 2.16
C TRP A 62 0.33 7.48 1.21
N LEU A 63 0.96 8.37 0.48
CA LEU A 63 0.36 9.22 -0.54
C LEU A 63 1.26 9.19 -1.77
N GLY A 64 0.69 9.13 -2.96
CA GLY A 64 1.43 9.26 -4.21
C GLY A 64 2.05 10.66 -4.38
N SER A 65 3.00 10.78 -5.28
CA SER A 65 3.68 12.05 -5.57
C SER A 65 2.74 13.14 -6.12
N ASN A 66 1.63 12.71 -6.71
CA ASN A 66 0.53 13.55 -7.21
C ASN A 66 -0.75 12.70 -7.39
N LEU A 67 -1.80 13.25 -8.02
CA LEU A 67 -3.07 12.55 -8.21
C LEU A 67 -3.30 12.03 -9.64
N ASP A 68 -2.32 12.08 -10.54
CA ASP A 68 -2.47 11.48 -11.86
C ASP A 68 -2.28 9.94 -11.78
N PRO A 69 -3.32 9.12 -12.00
CA PRO A 69 -3.21 7.67 -11.84
C PRO A 69 -2.26 7.01 -12.84
N ALA A 70 -1.99 7.65 -13.97
CA ALA A 70 -1.09 7.14 -15.00
C ALA A 70 0.39 7.34 -14.68
N GLU A 71 0.74 8.06 -13.61
CA GLU A 71 2.13 8.27 -13.18
C GLU A 71 2.45 7.41 -11.95
N GLU A 72 3.61 6.78 -11.93
CA GLU A 72 4.12 6.00 -10.79
C GLU A 72 3.07 5.01 -10.18
N TRP A 73 2.81 5.16 -8.87
CA TRP A 73 1.82 4.39 -8.11
C TRP A 73 0.62 5.23 -7.66
N ASN A 74 0.41 6.40 -8.27
CA ASN A 74 -0.56 7.39 -7.81
C ASN A 74 -2.01 6.89 -7.85
N GLY A 75 -2.34 5.95 -8.75
CA GLY A 75 -3.65 5.30 -8.80
C GLY A 75 -4.10 4.69 -7.47
N TRP A 76 -3.15 4.18 -6.64
CA TRP A 76 -3.44 3.66 -5.32
C TRP A 76 -4.00 4.71 -4.36
N THR A 77 -3.57 5.96 -4.51
CA THR A 77 -4.15 7.08 -3.75
C THR A 77 -5.60 7.31 -4.15
N LEU A 78 -5.91 7.27 -5.45
CA LEU A 78 -7.26 7.51 -5.94
C LEU A 78 -8.24 6.42 -5.48
N THR A 79 -7.82 5.17 -5.51
CA THR A 79 -8.69 4.06 -5.05
C THR A 79 -8.87 4.06 -3.54
N ARG A 80 -7.83 4.33 -2.73
CA ARG A 80 -7.94 4.47 -1.26
C ARG A 80 -8.86 5.62 -0.86
N ALA A 81 -8.79 6.73 -1.57
CA ALA A 81 -9.62 7.90 -1.30
C ALA A 81 -11.00 7.83 -1.99
N ALA A 82 -11.32 6.69 -2.60
CA ALA A 82 -12.57 6.48 -3.34
C ALA A 82 -12.87 7.57 -4.40
N ILE A 83 -11.81 8.12 -5.01
CA ILE A 83 -11.89 9.12 -6.08
C ILE A 83 -12.03 8.44 -7.44
N GLY A 84 -11.36 7.31 -7.64
CA GLY A 84 -11.29 6.62 -8.92
C GLY A 84 -11.58 5.13 -8.81
N GLU A 85 -12.06 4.56 -9.91
CA GLU A 85 -12.42 3.15 -10.04
C GLU A 85 -11.76 2.55 -11.28
N THR A 86 -11.50 1.23 -11.22
CA THR A 86 -11.06 0.41 -12.36
C THR A 86 -12.25 -0.28 -13.04
N LEU A 87 -12.02 -1.01 -14.14
CA LEU A 87 -13.09 -1.76 -14.81
C LEU A 87 -13.76 -2.78 -13.88
N ILE A 88 -12.95 -3.50 -13.15
CA ILE A 88 -13.32 -4.52 -12.16
C ILE A 88 -12.45 -4.31 -10.93
N GLN A 89 -12.87 -4.77 -9.77
CA GLN A 89 -12.10 -4.64 -8.54
C GLN A 89 -12.10 -5.94 -7.74
N PHE A 90 -11.27 -6.03 -6.70
CA PHE A 90 -11.32 -7.11 -5.71
C PHE A 90 -12.30 -6.76 -4.59
N ASP A 91 -13.05 -7.77 -4.12
CA ASP A 91 -13.76 -7.69 -2.84
C ASP A 91 -12.82 -8.02 -1.67
N GLU A 92 -13.36 -8.00 -0.44
CA GLU A 92 -12.62 -8.33 0.79
C GLU A 92 -12.12 -9.78 0.85
N ASN A 93 -12.61 -10.66 -0.01
CA ASN A 93 -12.20 -12.05 -0.14
C ASN A 93 -11.27 -12.29 -1.35
N MET A 94 -10.74 -11.22 -1.94
CA MET A 94 -9.88 -11.26 -3.13
C MET A 94 -10.55 -11.85 -4.38
N LYS A 95 -11.89 -11.78 -4.49
CA LYS A 95 -12.62 -12.13 -5.70
C LYS A 95 -12.82 -10.91 -6.57
N LEU A 96 -12.66 -11.09 -7.86
CA LEU A 96 -12.97 -10.05 -8.84
C LEU A 96 -14.48 -9.83 -8.93
N VAL A 97 -14.89 -8.57 -8.79
CA VAL A 97 -16.28 -8.13 -8.84
C VAL A 97 -16.45 -7.00 -9.86
N PRO A 98 -17.64 -6.89 -10.48
CA PRO A 98 -17.97 -5.82 -11.41
C PRO A 98 -17.84 -4.43 -10.79
N LYS A 99 -17.31 -3.46 -11.57
CA LYS A 99 -17.28 -2.04 -11.19
C LYS A 99 -17.73 -1.19 -12.39
N ILE A 100 -16.83 -0.55 -13.12
CA ILE A 100 -17.14 0.21 -14.34
C ILE A 100 -17.59 -0.74 -15.47
N ALA A 101 -17.03 -1.95 -15.58
CA ALA A 101 -17.61 -3.02 -16.36
C ALA A 101 -18.60 -3.81 -15.49
N ASP A 102 -19.81 -4.08 -16.00
CA ASP A 102 -20.81 -4.91 -15.31
C ASP A 102 -20.70 -6.39 -15.66
N SER A 103 -20.03 -6.73 -16.77
CA SER A 103 -19.75 -8.10 -17.17
C SER A 103 -18.49 -8.17 -18.06
N TRP A 104 -17.92 -9.37 -18.14
CA TRP A 104 -16.79 -9.68 -19.03
C TRP A 104 -16.78 -11.14 -19.43
N ASP A 105 -16.23 -11.43 -20.61
CA ASP A 105 -16.08 -12.77 -21.16
C ASP A 105 -14.72 -12.94 -21.84
N ARG A 106 -14.12 -14.12 -21.69
CA ARG A 106 -12.97 -14.54 -22.50
C ARG A 106 -13.46 -15.18 -23.78
N ILE A 107 -13.16 -14.56 -24.92
CA ILE A 107 -13.56 -15.03 -26.23
C ILE A 107 -12.61 -16.13 -26.73
N ASP A 108 -11.30 -15.91 -26.56
CA ASP A 108 -10.23 -16.88 -26.83
C ASP A 108 -9.04 -16.60 -25.89
N ASP A 109 -7.90 -17.26 -26.10
CA ASP A 109 -6.73 -17.16 -25.21
C ASP A 109 -6.06 -15.80 -25.24
N THR A 110 -6.38 -14.94 -26.21
CA THR A 110 -5.82 -13.60 -26.37
C THR A 110 -6.88 -12.51 -26.38
N THR A 111 -8.17 -12.84 -26.38
CA THR A 111 -9.25 -11.87 -26.61
C THR A 111 -10.25 -11.89 -25.47
N TRP A 112 -10.43 -10.72 -24.86
CA TRP A 112 -11.38 -10.49 -23.78
C TRP A 112 -12.36 -9.40 -24.17
N HIS A 113 -13.63 -9.59 -23.78
CA HIS A 113 -14.73 -8.67 -23.99
C HIS A 113 -15.23 -8.15 -22.65
N PHE A 114 -15.48 -6.84 -22.55
CA PHE A 114 -16.03 -6.17 -21.37
C PHE A 114 -17.25 -5.34 -21.80
N HIS A 115 -18.34 -5.46 -21.06
CA HIS A 115 -19.48 -4.56 -21.20
C HIS A 115 -19.40 -3.44 -20.16
N ILE A 116 -19.34 -2.19 -20.62
CA ILE A 116 -19.21 -1.00 -19.76
C ILE A 116 -20.61 -0.63 -19.27
N ARG A 117 -20.75 -0.48 -17.97
CA ARG A 117 -21.99 -0.19 -17.27
C ARG A 117 -22.67 1.06 -17.82
N GLU A 118 -23.95 0.94 -18.15
CA GLU A 118 -24.77 2.07 -18.56
C GLU A 118 -25.02 3.04 -17.40
N GLY A 119 -25.09 4.34 -17.71
CA GLY A 119 -25.42 5.38 -16.74
C GLY A 119 -24.27 5.88 -15.87
N VAL A 120 -23.08 5.30 -15.99
CA VAL A 120 -21.87 5.81 -15.31
C VAL A 120 -21.44 7.15 -15.91
N THR A 121 -21.10 8.10 -15.03
CA THR A 121 -20.58 9.41 -15.44
C THR A 121 -19.28 9.71 -14.70
N PHE A 122 -18.40 10.46 -15.36
CA PHE A 122 -17.25 11.09 -14.72
C PHE A 122 -17.70 12.25 -13.82
N HIS A 123 -16.81 12.72 -12.94
CA HIS A 123 -17.06 13.83 -12.01
C HIS A 123 -17.52 15.14 -12.69
N ASN A 124 -17.21 15.33 -13.97
CA ASN A 124 -17.66 16.47 -14.78
C ASN A 124 -19.02 16.23 -15.47
N GLY A 125 -19.64 15.08 -15.26
CA GLY A 125 -20.94 14.69 -15.85
C GLY A 125 -20.85 14.08 -17.25
N ASN A 126 -19.66 13.95 -17.85
CA ASN A 126 -19.47 13.23 -19.11
C ASN A 126 -19.75 11.75 -18.93
N LYS A 127 -20.35 11.10 -19.94
CA LYS A 127 -20.67 9.68 -19.90
C LYS A 127 -19.42 8.82 -20.02
N VAL A 128 -19.36 7.75 -19.26
CA VAL A 128 -18.37 6.69 -19.43
C VAL A 128 -18.85 5.74 -20.53
N THR A 129 -18.10 5.68 -21.62
CA THR A 129 -18.32 4.80 -22.77
C THR A 129 -17.12 3.88 -22.96
N ALA A 130 -17.27 2.81 -23.73
CA ALA A 130 -16.14 1.93 -24.06
C ALA A 130 -14.97 2.70 -24.72
N ASP A 131 -15.24 3.73 -25.52
CA ASP A 131 -14.20 4.56 -26.13
C ASP A 131 -13.47 5.45 -25.09
N ALA A 132 -14.19 6.00 -24.10
CA ALA A 132 -13.58 6.73 -23.01
C ALA A 132 -12.70 5.84 -22.12
N VAL A 133 -13.16 4.63 -21.80
CA VAL A 133 -12.40 3.61 -21.06
C VAL A 133 -11.14 3.21 -21.82
N LYS A 134 -11.27 2.89 -23.12
CA LYS A 134 -10.14 2.58 -23.99
C LYS A 134 -9.06 3.66 -23.94
N LYS A 135 -9.45 4.93 -24.13
CA LYS A 135 -8.51 6.06 -24.11
C LYS A 135 -7.83 6.25 -22.76
N SER A 136 -8.54 6.00 -21.67
CA SER A 136 -7.98 6.05 -20.31
C SER A 136 -6.91 4.97 -20.11
N ILE A 137 -7.20 3.73 -20.54
CA ILE A 137 -6.23 2.62 -20.46
C ILE A 137 -5.02 2.88 -21.35
N GLU A 138 -5.24 3.32 -22.61
CA GLU A 138 -4.16 3.67 -23.54
C GLU A 138 -3.23 4.75 -22.97
N ARG A 139 -3.80 5.78 -22.32
CA ARG A 139 -3.01 6.82 -21.66
C ARG A 139 -2.16 6.26 -20.51
N SER A 140 -2.72 5.39 -19.67
CA SER A 140 -1.96 4.75 -18.59
C SER A 140 -0.82 3.87 -19.14
N MET A 141 -1.07 3.14 -20.22
CA MET A 141 -0.04 2.33 -20.89
C MET A 141 1.06 3.17 -21.56
N GLU A 142 0.76 4.37 -22.01
CA GLU A 142 1.72 5.27 -22.65
C GLU A 142 2.60 6.00 -21.63
N LEU A 143 2.02 6.45 -20.52
CA LEU A 143 2.70 7.30 -19.54
C LEU A 143 3.42 6.53 -18.43
N ASN A 144 2.98 5.33 -18.11
CA ASN A 144 3.57 4.53 -17.04
C ASN A 144 4.52 3.48 -17.61
N GLU A 145 5.75 3.43 -17.09
CA GLU A 145 6.77 2.45 -17.50
C GLU A 145 6.30 1.01 -17.32
N ARG A 146 5.45 0.72 -16.29
CA ARG A 146 4.86 -0.60 -16.04
C ARG A 146 3.67 -0.93 -16.96
N GLY A 147 3.12 0.07 -17.67
CA GLY A 147 1.85 -0.08 -18.39
C GLY A 147 1.83 -1.26 -19.36
N GLN A 148 2.84 -1.37 -20.21
CA GLN A 148 2.95 -2.43 -21.21
C GLN A 148 3.29 -3.80 -20.59
N SER A 149 4.08 -3.85 -19.53
CA SER A 149 4.43 -5.10 -18.86
C SER A 149 3.27 -5.63 -18.01
N THR A 150 2.45 -4.73 -17.45
CA THR A 150 1.27 -5.11 -16.68
C THR A 150 0.11 -5.55 -17.58
N LEU A 151 -0.05 -4.96 -18.77
CA LEU A 151 -1.14 -5.28 -19.69
C LEU A 151 -0.59 -5.31 -21.14
N PRO A 152 -0.13 -6.47 -21.65
CA PRO A 152 0.50 -6.60 -22.95
C PRO A 152 -0.54 -6.58 -24.09
N VAL A 153 -1.11 -5.40 -24.36
CA VAL A 153 -2.16 -5.19 -25.37
C VAL A 153 -1.62 -5.13 -26.77
N ALA A 154 -2.18 -5.94 -27.67
CA ALA A 154 -1.97 -5.83 -29.12
C ALA A 154 -2.94 -4.82 -29.76
N SER A 155 -4.19 -4.80 -29.31
CA SER A 155 -5.20 -3.85 -29.79
C SER A 155 -6.39 -3.75 -28.82
N MET A 156 -7.04 -2.59 -28.81
CA MET A 156 -8.33 -2.37 -28.17
C MET A 156 -9.33 -1.79 -29.17
N THR A 157 -10.54 -2.32 -29.18
CA THR A 157 -11.66 -1.79 -29.98
C THR A 157 -12.84 -1.49 -29.08
N ALA A 158 -13.53 -0.38 -29.36
CA ALA A 158 -14.67 0.08 -28.60
C ALA A 158 -15.85 0.34 -29.54
N GLU A 159 -17.04 -0.20 -29.21
CA GLU A 159 -18.28 -0.01 -29.93
C GLU A 159 -19.43 0.17 -28.94
N GLY A 160 -19.96 1.41 -28.82
CA GLY A 160 -20.98 1.73 -27.82
C GLY A 160 -20.46 1.54 -26.39
N GLN A 161 -20.97 0.54 -25.69
CA GLN A 161 -20.52 0.14 -24.35
C GLN A 161 -19.64 -1.12 -24.34
N ASP A 162 -19.34 -1.66 -25.51
CA ASP A 162 -18.56 -2.89 -25.64
C ASP A 162 -17.08 -2.56 -25.90
N LEU A 163 -16.21 -3.04 -25.02
CA LEU A 163 -14.76 -2.94 -25.12
C LEU A 163 -14.17 -4.33 -25.35
N THR A 164 -13.44 -4.49 -26.44
CA THR A 164 -12.67 -5.72 -26.69
C THR A 164 -11.19 -5.42 -26.57
N ILE A 165 -10.49 -6.18 -25.71
CA ILE A 165 -9.05 -6.13 -25.52
C ILE A 165 -8.43 -7.39 -26.09
N LYS A 166 -7.44 -7.22 -26.99
CA LYS A 166 -6.64 -8.31 -27.52
C LYS A 166 -5.21 -8.16 -27.04
N THR A 167 -4.67 -9.22 -26.42
CA THR A 167 -3.29 -9.28 -25.95
C THR A 167 -2.34 -9.77 -27.04
N THR A 168 -1.04 -9.50 -26.90
CA THR A 168 0.01 -9.91 -27.83
C THR A 168 0.26 -11.42 -27.82
N GLU A 169 -0.05 -12.07 -26.70
CA GLU A 169 0.09 -13.51 -26.45
C GLU A 169 -1.01 -13.97 -25.49
N PRO A 170 -1.26 -15.28 -25.30
CA PRO A 170 -2.15 -15.76 -24.24
C PRO A 170 -1.79 -15.16 -22.89
N TYR A 171 -2.78 -14.56 -22.21
CA TYR A 171 -2.53 -13.79 -20.98
C TYR A 171 -3.61 -14.04 -19.94
N ALA A 172 -3.42 -15.10 -19.14
CA ALA A 172 -4.41 -15.59 -18.20
C ALA A 172 -4.65 -14.61 -17.02
N SER A 173 -3.65 -13.81 -16.64
CA SER A 173 -3.74 -12.85 -15.55
C SER A 173 -4.38 -11.50 -15.90
N LEU A 174 -4.92 -11.33 -17.13
CA LEU A 174 -5.46 -10.05 -17.61
C LEU A 174 -6.46 -9.42 -16.65
N LEU A 175 -7.40 -10.22 -16.12
CA LEU A 175 -8.45 -9.68 -15.23
C LEU A 175 -7.87 -9.09 -13.94
N GLY A 176 -6.93 -9.78 -13.32
CA GLY A 176 -6.26 -9.26 -12.12
C GLY A 176 -5.43 -8.02 -12.42
N ASN A 177 -4.75 -8.01 -13.56
CA ASN A 177 -3.89 -6.90 -13.96
C ASN A 177 -4.69 -5.64 -14.32
N ILE A 178 -5.86 -5.77 -14.96
CA ILE A 178 -6.70 -4.60 -15.29
C ILE A 178 -7.45 -4.04 -14.08
N ALA A 179 -7.52 -4.80 -12.97
CA ALA A 179 -8.03 -4.35 -11.69
C ALA A 179 -6.99 -3.53 -10.89
N GLU A 180 -5.72 -3.51 -11.31
CA GLU A 180 -4.67 -2.75 -10.65
C GLU A 180 -4.94 -1.24 -10.81
N PRO A 181 -4.76 -0.42 -9.74
CA PRO A 181 -5.08 1.01 -9.76
C PRO A 181 -4.35 1.87 -10.80
N LEU A 182 -3.29 1.35 -11.44
CA LEU A 182 -2.71 1.99 -12.64
C LEU A 182 -3.77 2.24 -13.73
N PHE A 183 -4.78 1.36 -13.81
CA PHE A 183 -5.86 1.44 -14.80
C PHE A 183 -7.15 2.07 -14.26
N VAL A 184 -7.03 2.98 -13.28
CA VAL A 184 -8.15 3.85 -12.87
C VAL A 184 -8.66 4.63 -14.07
N ILE A 185 -9.98 4.60 -14.25
CA ILE A 185 -10.64 5.23 -15.41
C ILE A 185 -10.82 6.72 -15.16
N VAL A 186 -10.24 7.53 -16.06
CA VAL A 186 -10.29 8.99 -16.04
C VAL A 186 -10.79 9.56 -17.36
N ASP A 187 -11.41 10.74 -17.34
CA ASP A 187 -11.90 11.43 -18.54
C ASP A 187 -10.76 12.12 -19.30
N THR A 188 -10.18 11.43 -20.26
CA THR A 188 -9.10 11.97 -21.11
C THR A 188 -9.56 13.06 -22.10
N SER A 189 -10.87 13.35 -22.20
CA SER A 189 -11.37 14.48 -22.98
C SER A 189 -11.30 15.81 -22.21
N ALA A 190 -11.08 15.74 -20.88
CA ALA A 190 -10.82 16.91 -20.04
C ALA A 190 -9.37 17.39 -20.19
N ASP A 191 -9.04 18.50 -19.53
CA ASP A 191 -7.66 19.01 -19.47
C ASP A 191 -6.80 18.11 -18.55
N THR A 192 -6.12 17.13 -19.14
CA THR A 192 -5.29 16.18 -18.41
C THR A 192 -4.07 16.80 -17.72
N SER A 193 -3.71 18.05 -18.06
CA SER A 193 -2.63 18.76 -17.37
C SER A 193 -2.94 19.08 -15.91
N GLN A 194 -4.22 19.04 -15.53
CA GLN A 194 -4.70 19.26 -14.17
C GLN A 194 -4.76 17.97 -13.34
N PHE A 195 -4.58 16.80 -13.93
CA PHE A 195 -4.78 15.51 -13.23
C PHE A 195 -3.83 15.30 -12.06
N LYS A 196 -2.67 15.96 -12.06
CA LYS A 196 -1.76 15.93 -10.91
C LYS A 196 -2.35 16.50 -9.62
N SER A 197 -3.43 17.29 -9.71
CA SER A 197 -4.10 17.88 -8.55
C SER A 197 -5.62 17.71 -8.56
N GLU A 198 -6.24 17.52 -9.72
CA GLU A 198 -7.69 17.45 -9.89
C GLU A 198 -8.05 16.45 -11.01
N PRO A 199 -7.84 15.15 -10.81
CA PRO A 199 -8.23 14.13 -11.78
C PRO A 199 -9.76 14.05 -11.91
N ILE A 200 -10.24 13.90 -13.13
CA ILE A 200 -11.66 13.69 -13.44
C ILE A 200 -11.89 12.19 -13.57
N ALA A 201 -12.37 11.55 -12.50
CA ALA A 201 -12.56 10.11 -12.40
C ALA A 201 -14.04 9.74 -12.17
N THR A 202 -14.34 8.55 -11.68
CA THR A 202 -15.69 7.96 -11.63
C THR A 202 -16.18 7.65 -10.22
N GLY A 203 -15.35 7.78 -9.19
CA GLY A 203 -15.63 7.33 -7.82
C GLY A 203 -16.69 8.14 -7.09
N PRO A 204 -17.13 7.69 -5.90
CA PRO A 204 -18.15 8.36 -5.09
C PRO A 204 -17.72 9.72 -4.53
N PHE A 205 -16.43 10.03 -4.55
CA PHE A 205 -15.88 11.31 -4.11
C PHE A 205 -15.08 11.99 -5.21
N MET A 206 -15.17 13.31 -5.30
CA MET A 206 -14.43 14.14 -6.25
C MET A 206 -13.51 15.12 -5.51
N VAL A 207 -12.34 15.39 -6.07
CA VAL A 207 -11.34 16.29 -5.48
C VAL A 207 -11.86 17.73 -5.47
N THR A 208 -11.64 18.43 -4.36
CA THR A 208 -11.91 19.86 -4.19
C THR A 208 -10.68 20.66 -3.77
N GLY A 209 -9.63 19.98 -3.32
CA GLY A 209 -8.37 20.57 -2.96
C GLY A 209 -7.28 19.52 -2.81
N TYR A 210 -6.06 19.88 -3.17
CA TYR A 210 -4.88 19.02 -3.03
C TYR A 210 -3.67 19.86 -2.65
N THR A 211 -2.99 19.46 -1.59
CA THR A 211 -1.70 20.01 -1.19
C THR A 211 -0.69 18.86 -1.18
N PRO A 212 0.32 18.86 -2.08
CA PRO A 212 1.33 17.82 -2.14
C PRO A 212 1.93 17.51 -0.78
N ASP A 213 2.13 16.22 -0.49
CA ASP A 213 2.71 15.71 0.76
C ASP A 213 1.99 16.13 2.06
N GLN A 214 0.76 16.63 1.96
CA GLN A 214 -0.01 17.08 3.11
C GLN A 214 -1.43 16.50 3.14
N GLU A 215 -2.29 16.87 2.16
CA GLU A 215 -3.69 16.46 2.20
C GLU A 215 -4.39 16.48 0.85
N ILE A 216 -5.47 15.69 0.78
CA ILE A 216 -6.46 15.71 -0.30
C ILE A 216 -7.81 16.04 0.32
N GLN A 217 -8.51 17.02 -0.21
CA GLN A 217 -9.87 17.35 0.16
C GLN A 217 -10.81 16.85 -0.91
N VAL A 218 -11.87 16.15 -0.52
CA VAL A 218 -12.88 15.63 -1.43
C VAL A 218 -14.29 15.96 -0.94
N LYS A 219 -15.22 16.02 -1.87
CA LYS A 219 -16.66 16.04 -1.59
C LYS A 219 -17.35 14.88 -2.29
N LYS A 220 -18.51 14.47 -1.78
CA LYS A 220 -19.32 13.45 -2.44
C LYS A 220 -19.71 13.88 -3.85
N TYR A 221 -19.81 12.90 -4.72
CA TYR A 221 -20.32 13.07 -6.08
C TYR A 221 -21.78 12.60 -6.14
N ASP A 222 -22.71 13.56 -6.25
CA ASP A 222 -24.15 13.25 -6.24
C ASP A 222 -24.60 12.44 -7.47
N GLY A 223 -23.81 12.46 -8.56
CA GLY A 223 -24.02 11.68 -9.78
C GLY A 223 -23.41 10.29 -9.77
N TYR A 224 -22.94 9.81 -8.61
CA TYR A 224 -22.31 8.49 -8.54
C TYR A 224 -23.31 7.38 -8.91
N TRP A 225 -22.89 6.49 -9.79
CA TRP A 225 -23.75 5.49 -10.43
C TRP A 225 -24.40 4.49 -9.44
N ASP A 226 -23.74 4.21 -8.31
CA ASP A 226 -24.25 3.31 -7.25
C ASP A 226 -24.89 4.07 -6.08
N GLY A 227 -25.26 5.34 -6.28
CA GLY A 227 -25.86 6.23 -5.28
C GLY A 227 -24.84 7.06 -4.52
N ALA A 228 -25.22 8.29 -4.15
CA ALA A 228 -24.33 9.22 -3.44
C ALA A 228 -23.94 8.70 -2.06
N ALA A 229 -22.75 9.07 -1.60
CA ALA A 229 -22.28 8.79 -0.24
C ALA A 229 -23.06 9.61 0.80
N ASP A 230 -23.14 9.09 2.03
CA ASP A 230 -23.78 9.78 3.15
C ASP A 230 -22.89 10.90 3.72
N VAL A 231 -21.56 10.73 3.66
CA VAL A 231 -20.58 11.74 4.11
C VAL A 231 -20.41 12.80 3.03
N ASP A 232 -20.59 14.08 3.39
CA ASP A 232 -20.52 15.18 2.44
C ASP A 232 -19.09 15.52 1.99
N THR A 233 -18.13 15.49 2.93
CA THR A 233 -16.72 15.85 2.67
C THR A 233 -15.75 15.00 3.48
N ILE A 234 -14.59 14.74 2.90
CA ILE A 234 -13.48 14.05 3.59
C ILE A 234 -12.19 14.82 3.36
N THR A 235 -11.36 14.96 4.41
CA THR A 235 -9.97 15.39 4.30
C THR A 235 -9.07 14.20 4.58
N PHE A 236 -8.32 13.75 3.56
CA PHE A 236 -7.28 12.76 3.72
C PHE A 236 -5.97 13.46 4.06
N LYS A 237 -5.47 13.26 5.27
CA LYS A 237 -4.19 13.81 5.74
C LYS A 237 -3.07 12.79 5.56
N TYR A 238 -1.97 13.21 4.97
CA TYR A 238 -0.77 12.38 4.91
C TYR A 238 0.02 12.50 6.21
N ILE A 239 0.10 11.42 6.96
CA ILE A 239 0.89 11.34 8.19
C ILE A 239 1.75 10.07 8.11
N LYS A 240 3.00 10.22 7.68
CA LYS A 240 3.91 9.11 7.41
C LYS A 240 4.25 8.30 8.67
N ASP A 241 4.52 8.98 9.78
CA ASP A 241 4.89 8.37 11.05
C ASP A 241 3.67 7.77 11.76
N ASP A 242 3.74 6.49 12.12
CA ASP A 242 2.62 5.75 12.71
C ASP A 242 2.28 6.17 14.14
N SER A 243 3.27 6.55 14.94
CA SER A 243 3.06 7.10 16.29
C SER A 243 2.33 8.43 16.20
N THR A 244 2.70 9.29 15.25
CA THR A 244 2.03 10.56 14.99
C THR A 244 0.59 10.34 14.54
N ARG A 245 0.30 9.34 13.68
CA ARG A 245 -1.07 8.97 13.31
C ARG A 245 -1.89 8.52 14.51
N ALA A 246 -1.30 7.69 15.37
CA ALA A 246 -1.95 7.24 16.60
C ALA A 246 -2.29 8.42 17.53
N LEU A 247 -1.37 9.34 17.73
CA LEU A 247 -1.61 10.56 18.56
C LEU A 247 -2.66 11.48 17.94
N ALA A 248 -2.68 11.65 16.62
CA ALA A 248 -3.69 12.44 15.92
C ALA A 248 -5.10 11.85 16.09
N LEU A 249 -5.24 10.52 16.04
CA LEU A 249 -6.51 9.85 16.33
C LEU A 249 -6.93 10.00 17.78
N GLN A 250 -6.00 9.82 18.73
CA GLN A 250 -6.26 9.96 20.16
C GLN A 250 -6.66 11.40 20.55
N SER A 251 -6.05 12.41 19.94
CA SER A 251 -6.39 13.82 20.17
C SER A 251 -7.71 14.25 19.52
N GLY A 252 -8.24 13.43 18.60
CA GLY A 252 -9.44 13.75 17.84
C GLY A 252 -9.19 14.63 16.61
N GLU A 253 -7.94 14.86 16.23
CA GLU A 253 -7.58 15.59 15.00
C GLU A 253 -7.99 14.83 13.73
N ILE A 254 -8.00 13.49 13.80
CA ILE A 254 -8.51 12.59 12.78
C ILE A 254 -9.57 11.65 13.35
N ASP A 255 -10.37 11.06 12.48
CA ASP A 255 -11.45 10.15 12.82
C ASP A 255 -11.13 8.70 12.45
N VAL A 256 -10.25 8.53 11.46
CA VAL A 256 -9.80 7.24 10.94
C VAL A 256 -8.31 7.29 10.68
N ALA A 257 -7.59 6.26 11.11
CA ALA A 257 -6.16 6.07 10.85
C ALA A 257 -5.90 4.73 10.18
N SER A 258 -5.29 4.74 9.00
CA SER A 258 -4.82 3.52 8.35
C SER A 258 -3.43 3.14 8.83
N ASN A 259 -3.19 1.85 9.01
CA ASN A 259 -1.88 1.25 9.34
C ASN A 259 -1.24 1.87 10.60
N VAL A 260 -1.94 1.79 11.73
CA VAL A 260 -1.42 2.18 13.05
C VAL A 260 -0.39 1.16 13.50
N GLY A 261 0.77 1.61 13.96
CA GLY A 261 1.86 0.74 14.43
C GLY A 261 1.42 -0.13 15.61
N ARG A 262 1.92 -1.38 15.64
CA ARG A 262 1.52 -2.37 16.66
C ARG A 262 1.76 -1.88 18.08
N SER A 263 2.84 -1.17 18.32
CA SER A 263 3.17 -0.56 19.63
C SER A 263 2.09 0.41 20.11
N SER A 264 1.40 1.08 19.18
CA SER A 264 0.37 2.08 19.46
C SER A 264 -1.05 1.52 19.56
N LEU A 265 -1.32 0.29 19.06
CA LEU A 265 -2.66 -0.32 19.10
C LEU A 265 -3.22 -0.48 20.53
N ALA A 266 -2.33 -0.58 21.53
CA ALA A 266 -2.74 -0.64 22.95
C ALA A 266 -3.49 0.61 23.43
N LEU A 267 -3.34 1.75 22.75
CA LEU A 267 -4.02 3.02 23.07
C LEU A 267 -5.51 2.99 22.70
N PHE A 268 -5.95 2.06 21.86
CA PHE A 268 -7.28 2.03 21.24
C PHE A 268 -8.14 0.84 21.68
N GLN A 269 -7.84 0.25 22.85
CA GLN A 269 -8.55 -0.94 23.35
C GLN A 269 -9.95 -0.64 23.91
N ASP A 270 -10.29 0.63 24.15
CA ASP A 270 -11.62 1.05 24.60
C ASP A 270 -12.61 1.02 23.42
N GLN A 271 -13.30 -0.10 23.26
CA GLN A 271 -14.28 -0.31 22.17
C GLN A 271 -15.49 0.63 22.22
N SER A 272 -15.70 1.35 23.32
CA SER A 272 -16.73 2.39 23.36
C SER A 272 -16.32 3.65 22.61
N GLN A 273 -15.02 3.85 22.37
CA GLN A 273 -14.46 5.01 21.69
C GLN A 273 -13.86 4.66 20.33
N TYR A 274 -13.33 3.46 20.15
CA TYR A 274 -12.58 3.06 18.95
C TYR A 274 -12.98 1.69 18.45
N THR A 275 -12.82 1.48 17.15
CA THR A 275 -12.87 0.19 16.48
C THR A 275 -11.49 -0.08 15.86
N ILE A 276 -10.96 -1.29 16.07
CA ILE A 276 -9.76 -1.79 15.41
C ILE A 276 -10.18 -2.89 14.45
N ASP A 277 -9.92 -2.70 13.17
CA ASP A 277 -10.07 -3.74 12.14
C ASP A 277 -8.65 -4.10 11.67
N GLU A 278 -8.16 -5.28 12.07
CA GLU A 278 -6.85 -5.82 11.71
C GLU A 278 -7.03 -7.13 10.96
N ILE A 279 -6.46 -7.21 9.77
CA ILE A 279 -6.56 -8.39 8.90
C ILE A 279 -5.19 -8.81 8.37
N PRO A 280 -5.01 -10.09 7.97
CA PRO A 280 -3.88 -10.50 7.17
C PRO A 280 -3.82 -9.71 5.87
N SER A 281 -2.67 -9.13 5.55
CA SER A 281 -2.47 -8.45 4.28
C SER A 281 -1.79 -9.37 3.25
N LEU A 282 -1.67 -8.87 2.02
CA LEU A 282 -0.87 -9.51 0.98
C LEU A 282 0.60 -9.05 1.02
N ARG A 283 1.03 -8.39 2.11
CA ARG A 283 2.39 -7.91 2.26
C ARG A 283 3.30 -8.96 2.86
N THR A 284 4.39 -9.21 2.15
CA THR A 284 5.46 -10.11 2.57
C THR A 284 6.72 -9.31 2.85
N GLN A 285 7.23 -9.44 4.07
CA GLN A 285 8.53 -8.92 4.44
C GLN A 285 9.58 -9.96 4.10
N PHE A 286 10.56 -9.59 3.31
CA PHE A 286 11.62 -10.49 2.86
C PHE A 286 12.94 -9.78 2.60
N VAL A 287 14.00 -10.58 2.46
CA VAL A 287 15.36 -10.12 2.17
C VAL A 287 15.80 -10.65 0.83
N TRP A 288 16.28 -9.78 -0.06
CA TRP A 288 17.10 -10.17 -1.19
C TRP A 288 18.51 -10.55 -0.72
N PHE A 289 19.00 -11.66 -1.18
CA PHE A 289 20.44 -11.96 -1.15
C PHE A 289 21.07 -11.41 -2.43
N ASN A 290 22.12 -10.61 -2.32
CA ASN A 290 22.96 -10.28 -3.46
C ASN A 290 23.81 -11.51 -3.84
N THR A 291 23.30 -12.32 -4.77
CA THR A 291 23.96 -13.55 -5.20
C THR A 291 25.27 -13.33 -5.97
N GLN A 292 25.53 -12.08 -6.36
CA GLN A 292 26.79 -11.67 -6.98
C GLN A 292 27.90 -11.43 -5.94
N ASN A 293 27.57 -11.29 -4.67
CA ASN A 293 28.55 -11.24 -3.60
C ASN A 293 29.20 -12.61 -3.40
N PRO A 294 30.55 -12.73 -3.42
CA PRO A 294 31.24 -13.99 -3.20
C PRO A 294 30.85 -14.74 -1.92
N LEU A 295 30.55 -14.02 -0.82
CA LEU A 295 30.11 -14.62 0.45
C LEU A 295 28.73 -15.27 0.34
N LEU A 296 27.85 -14.75 -0.53
CA LEU A 296 26.48 -15.19 -0.72
C LEU A 296 26.26 -16.00 -2.01
N SER A 297 27.31 -16.23 -2.81
CA SER A 297 27.24 -17.01 -4.04
C SER A 297 26.88 -18.48 -3.78
N GLU A 298 27.34 -19.04 -2.63
CA GLU A 298 27.08 -20.43 -2.25
C GLU A 298 25.69 -20.57 -1.62
N PRO A 299 24.79 -21.45 -2.16
CA PRO A 299 23.45 -21.66 -1.59
C PRO A 299 23.47 -22.11 -0.11
N ASP A 300 24.48 -22.87 0.32
CA ASP A 300 24.57 -23.35 1.71
C ASP A 300 24.75 -22.21 2.70
N VAL A 301 25.44 -21.12 2.33
CA VAL A 301 25.55 -19.91 3.17
C VAL A 301 24.20 -19.19 3.29
N ARG A 302 23.47 -19.03 2.18
CA ARG A 302 22.14 -18.41 2.19
C ARG A 302 21.13 -19.24 2.98
N ARG A 303 21.18 -20.58 2.84
CA ARG A 303 20.37 -21.51 3.67
C ARG A 303 20.71 -21.38 5.15
N ALA A 304 22.00 -21.29 5.50
CA ALA A 304 22.42 -21.13 6.88
C ALA A 304 21.84 -19.84 7.49
N ILE A 305 21.90 -18.71 6.77
CA ILE A 305 21.29 -17.46 7.19
C ILE A 305 19.78 -17.63 7.38
N SER A 306 19.12 -18.34 6.46
CA SER A 306 17.66 -18.59 6.52
C SER A 306 17.25 -19.50 7.70
N TYR A 307 18.06 -20.51 8.06
CA TYR A 307 17.84 -21.34 9.26
C TYR A 307 18.20 -20.63 10.56
N GLY A 308 19.00 -19.55 10.48
CA GLY A 308 19.50 -18.81 11.64
C GLY A 308 18.51 -17.82 12.24
N ILE A 309 17.32 -17.62 11.66
CA ILE A 309 16.32 -16.64 12.13
C ILE A 309 15.01 -17.30 12.55
N ASP A 310 14.43 -16.85 13.66
CA ASP A 310 13.17 -17.33 14.24
C ASP A 310 11.99 -16.47 13.77
N ARG A 311 11.42 -16.86 12.62
CA ARG A 311 10.27 -16.18 12.00
C ARG A 311 9.03 -16.21 12.86
N GLU A 312 8.80 -17.33 13.57
CA GLU A 312 7.66 -17.48 14.47
C GLU A 312 7.73 -16.50 15.63
N MET A 313 8.91 -16.34 16.23
CA MET A 313 9.12 -15.36 17.29
C MET A 313 8.92 -13.93 16.75
N TYR A 314 9.42 -13.63 15.54
CA TYR A 314 9.23 -12.29 14.93
C TYR A 314 7.75 -11.99 14.71
N ALA A 315 7.02 -12.91 14.09
CA ALA A 315 5.59 -12.75 13.83
C ALA A 315 4.77 -12.66 15.14
N ASN A 316 5.00 -13.60 16.07
CA ASN A 316 4.17 -13.69 17.28
C ASN A 316 4.45 -12.59 18.30
N THR A 317 5.72 -12.13 18.38
CA THR A 317 6.17 -11.27 19.49
C THR A 317 6.54 -9.86 19.07
N LEU A 318 7.15 -9.69 17.87
CA LEU A 318 7.74 -8.40 17.48
C LEU A 318 6.81 -7.57 16.60
N VAL A 319 6.40 -8.10 15.44
CA VAL A 319 5.71 -7.29 14.40
C VAL A 319 4.26 -7.67 14.18
N GLY A 320 3.81 -8.81 14.68
CA GLY A 320 2.48 -9.35 14.40
C GLY A 320 2.40 -10.11 13.08
N GLY A 321 1.23 -10.68 12.78
CA GLY A 321 0.98 -11.42 11.55
C GLY A 321 1.40 -12.89 11.63
N GLN A 322 1.99 -13.43 10.57
CA GLN A 322 2.36 -14.83 10.42
C GLN A 322 3.81 -14.97 9.96
N ALA A 323 4.49 -16.05 10.39
CA ALA A 323 5.79 -16.44 9.84
C ALA A 323 5.66 -16.78 8.35
N ALA A 324 6.52 -16.19 7.52
CA ALA A 324 6.45 -16.41 6.08
C ALA A 324 7.14 -17.72 5.69
N LYS A 325 6.44 -18.52 4.85
CA LYS A 325 7.01 -19.70 4.22
C LYS A 325 7.61 -19.39 2.86
N GLY A 326 6.99 -18.51 2.11
CA GLY A 326 7.36 -18.12 0.74
C GLY A 326 6.88 -16.70 0.40
N PRO A 327 6.86 -16.33 -0.87
CA PRO A 327 6.46 -15.00 -1.30
C PRO A 327 4.97 -14.69 -1.08
N PHE A 328 4.08 -15.70 -1.11
CA PHE A 328 2.64 -15.47 -1.05
C PHE A 328 2.06 -15.81 0.32
N THR A 329 1.18 -14.94 0.80
CA THR A 329 0.50 -15.08 2.09
C THR A 329 -0.61 -16.13 2.03
N SER A 330 -1.06 -16.62 3.21
CA SER A 330 -2.19 -17.57 3.30
C SER A 330 -3.54 -16.99 2.87
N ALA A 331 -3.64 -15.68 2.66
CA ALA A 331 -4.85 -15.03 2.15
C ALA A 331 -5.07 -15.29 0.64
N LEU A 332 -4.05 -15.81 -0.05
CA LEU A 332 -4.12 -16.16 -1.47
C LEU A 332 -4.00 -17.68 -1.68
N PRO A 333 -4.77 -18.27 -2.60
CA PRO A 333 -4.79 -19.71 -2.83
C PRO A 333 -3.60 -20.21 -3.69
N PHE A 334 -2.41 -19.60 -3.54
CA PHE A 334 -1.24 -19.86 -4.39
C PHE A 334 -0.29 -20.92 -3.81
N GLY A 335 -0.82 -21.90 -3.10
CA GLY A 335 -0.04 -23.05 -2.63
C GLY A 335 0.68 -22.85 -1.31
N TYR A 336 0.25 -21.89 -0.45
CA TYR A 336 0.85 -21.65 0.86
C TYR A 336 1.06 -22.93 1.70
N ASP A 337 0.07 -23.84 1.72
CA ASP A 337 0.15 -25.11 2.48
C ASP A 337 0.99 -26.18 1.78
N GLN A 338 1.36 -25.99 0.51
CA GLN A 338 2.13 -26.94 -0.29
C GLN A 338 3.63 -26.64 -0.24
N VAL A 339 4.03 -25.43 0.12
CA VAL A 339 5.44 -25.04 0.16
C VAL A 339 6.05 -25.29 1.53
N LYS A 340 7.31 -25.70 1.52
CA LYS A 340 8.12 -25.89 2.71
C LYS A 340 9.13 -24.76 2.85
N GLY A 341 8.88 -23.85 3.81
CA GLY A 341 9.81 -22.80 4.20
C GLY A 341 10.96 -23.30 5.08
N TYR A 342 11.65 -22.36 5.71
CA TYR A 342 12.75 -22.62 6.62
C TYR A 342 12.28 -22.49 8.07
N ASP A 343 12.46 -23.55 8.86
CA ASP A 343 12.29 -23.52 10.31
C ASP A 343 13.51 -22.87 10.99
N TYR A 344 13.37 -22.46 12.26
CA TYR A 344 14.51 -21.96 13.04
C TYR A 344 15.38 -23.13 13.52
N GLU A 345 16.53 -23.33 12.88
CA GLU A 345 17.46 -24.42 13.16
C GLU A 345 18.91 -23.94 13.25
N PRO A 346 19.30 -23.19 14.30
CA PRO A 346 20.65 -22.57 14.39
C PRO A 346 21.77 -23.60 14.35
N GLU A 347 21.58 -24.82 14.83
CA GLU A 347 22.59 -25.88 14.75
C GLU A 347 22.77 -26.43 13.32
N THR A 348 21.69 -26.47 12.54
CA THR A 348 21.76 -26.79 11.11
C THR A 348 22.46 -25.66 10.35
N ALA A 349 22.17 -24.39 10.69
CA ALA A 349 22.84 -23.23 10.14
C ALA A 349 24.37 -23.28 10.36
N LYS A 350 24.82 -23.55 11.58
CA LYS A 350 26.25 -23.70 11.90
C LYS A 350 26.92 -24.80 11.08
N LYS A 351 26.28 -25.98 10.95
CA LYS A 351 26.80 -27.09 10.14
C LYS A 351 26.93 -26.75 8.65
N LEU A 352 25.98 -25.97 8.11
CA LEU A 352 26.06 -25.51 6.72
C LEU A 352 27.21 -24.52 6.51
N LEU A 353 27.46 -23.62 7.49
CA LEU A 353 28.60 -22.72 7.46
C LEU A 353 29.93 -23.48 7.59
N ASP A 354 29.98 -24.49 8.48
CA ASP A 354 31.15 -25.38 8.60
C ASP A 354 31.44 -26.07 7.26
N LYS A 355 30.40 -26.62 6.60
CA LYS A 355 30.51 -27.28 5.28
C LYS A 355 30.98 -26.31 4.20
N ALA A 356 30.55 -25.05 4.25
CA ALA A 356 30.96 -24.01 3.34
C ALA A 356 32.40 -23.48 3.63
N GLY A 357 33.03 -23.96 4.70
CA GLY A 357 34.38 -23.61 5.09
C GLY A 357 34.53 -22.37 5.97
N PHE A 358 33.42 -21.88 6.53
CA PHE A 358 33.42 -20.76 7.47
C PHE A 358 33.59 -21.28 8.91
N MET A 359 34.68 -20.93 9.58
CA MET A 359 35.01 -21.32 10.94
C MET A 359 35.39 -20.09 11.77
N ASP A 360 35.11 -20.10 13.07
CA ASP A 360 35.61 -19.08 14.00
C ASP A 360 37.03 -19.51 14.46
N ALA A 361 38.06 -19.11 13.73
CA ALA A 361 39.41 -19.53 13.94
C ALA A 361 40.17 -18.66 14.96
N ASP A 362 39.80 -17.40 15.10
CA ASP A 362 40.38 -16.45 16.06
C ASP A 362 39.63 -16.37 17.39
N GLY A 363 38.44 -16.98 17.49
CA GLY A 363 37.66 -17.10 18.71
C GLY A 363 36.90 -15.82 19.09
N ASP A 364 36.64 -14.90 18.15
CA ASP A 364 35.93 -13.66 18.40
C ASP A 364 34.40 -13.80 18.24
N GLY A 365 33.95 -14.99 17.85
CA GLY A 365 32.54 -15.34 17.66
C GLY A 365 32.00 -15.06 16.26
N ILE A 366 32.83 -14.56 15.35
CA ILE A 366 32.47 -14.34 13.93
C ILE A 366 33.25 -15.31 13.06
N ARG A 367 32.55 -16.02 12.20
CA ARG A 367 33.15 -17.00 11.30
C ARG A 367 33.92 -16.33 10.17
N GLU A 368 34.99 -16.93 9.74
CA GLU A 368 35.77 -16.50 8.60
C GLU A 368 36.14 -17.66 7.68
N LYS A 369 36.39 -17.35 6.40
CA LYS A 369 36.93 -18.24 5.37
C LYS A 369 38.05 -17.52 4.65
N ASP A 370 39.24 -18.17 4.53
CA ASP A 370 40.41 -17.60 3.89
C ASP A 370 40.82 -16.22 4.44
N GLY A 371 40.61 -16.00 5.75
CA GLY A 371 40.91 -14.76 6.45
C GLY A 371 39.86 -13.64 6.25
N GLN A 372 38.79 -13.91 5.52
CA GLN A 372 37.67 -12.98 5.35
C GLN A 372 36.54 -13.33 6.33
N LYS A 373 36.20 -12.39 7.23
CA LYS A 373 35.08 -12.55 8.17
C LYS A 373 33.74 -12.54 7.43
N LEU A 374 32.80 -13.35 7.90
CA LEU A 374 31.43 -13.39 7.41
C LEU A 374 30.66 -12.18 7.99
N THR A 375 30.96 -11.02 7.42
CA THR A 375 30.27 -9.74 7.74
C THR A 375 29.47 -9.31 6.53
N LEU A 376 28.18 -9.05 6.75
CA LEU A 376 27.21 -8.72 5.72
C LEU A 376 26.60 -7.35 5.97
N GLN A 377 26.44 -6.58 4.90
CA GLN A 377 25.77 -5.28 4.90
C GLN A 377 24.30 -5.44 4.59
N LEU A 378 23.43 -5.12 5.55
CA LEU A 378 21.97 -5.07 5.36
C LEU A 378 21.52 -3.62 5.14
N ILE A 379 20.84 -3.38 4.04
CA ILE A 379 20.12 -2.14 3.82
C ILE A 379 18.62 -2.34 4.08
N LEU A 380 17.95 -1.32 4.66
CA LEU A 380 16.54 -1.36 5.00
C LEU A 380 15.88 0.02 4.88
N ASN A 381 14.54 0.04 4.76
CA ASN A 381 13.77 1.26 4.68
C ASN A 381 13.45 1.78 6.10
N SER A 382 13.85 3.03 6.40
CA SER A 382 13.59 3.66 7.70
C SER A 382 12.13 4.09 7.88
N ALA A 383 11.31 4.07 6.82
CA ALA A 383 9.90 4.45 6.90
C ALA A 383 9.01 3.40 7.58
N TYR A 384 9.50 2.16 7.70
CA TYR A 384 8.75 1.05 8.31
C TYR A 384 9.40 0.65 9.64
N GLU A 385 8.70 0.90 10.76
CA GLU A 385 9.15 0.50 12.10
C GLU A 385 9.43 -1.01 12.15
N SER A 386 8.56 -1.82 11.56
CA SER A 386 8.69 -3.29 11.51
C SER A 386 10.00 -3.76 10.90
N ASP A 387 10.50 -3.09 9.86
CA ASP A 387 11.76 -3.47 9.21
C ASP A 387 12.96 -3.24 10.14
N SER A 388 12.97 -2.14 10.89
CA SER A 388 14.00 -1.83 11.87
C SER A 388 14.02 -2.82 13.04
N ILE A 389 12.82 -3.19 13.54
CA ILE A 389 12.67 -4.17 14.62
C ILE A 389 13.18 -5.56 14.17
N VAL A 390 12.77 -6.01 13.00
CA VAL A 390 13.18 -7.31 12.44
C VAL A 390 14.69 -7.32 12.15
N ALA A 391 15.23 -6.27 11.56
CA ALA A 391 16.68 -6.18 11.30
C ALA A 391 17.54 -6.29 12.57
N ALA A 392 17.12 -5.64 13.67
CA ALA A 392 17.79 -5.74 14.95
C ALA A 392 17.72 -7.16 15.56
N ALA A 393 16.59 -7.84 15.42
CA ALA A 393 16.45 -9.23 15.85
C ALA A 393 17.29 -10.18 15.00
N MET A 394 17.31 -9.99 13.68
CA MET A 394 18.18 -10.72 12.76
C MET A 394 19.66 -10.55 13.13
N GLN A 395 20.11 -9.33 13.41
CA GLN A 395 21.50 -9.06 13.82
C GLN A 395 21.89 -9.89 15.04
N SER A 396 21.00 -9.93 16.04
CA SER A 396 21.25 -10.70 17.28
C SER A 396 21.35 -12.20 17.00
N GLN A 397 20.38 -12.77 16.27
CA GLN A 397 20.32 -14.21 16.02
C GLN A 397 21.40 -14.69 15.04
N LEU A 398 21.69 -13.92 14.00
CA LEU A 398 22.76 -14.26 13.06
C LEU A 398 24.16 -14.26 13.73
N LYS A 399 24.36 -13.39 14.72
CA LYS A 399 25.58 -13.42 15.53
C LYS A 399 25.76 -14.73 16.30
N GLU A 400 24.65 -15.36 16.75
CA GLU A 400 24.71 -16.67 17.47
C GLU A 400 25.22 -17.82 16.58
N ILE A 401 25.10 -17.67 15.27
CA ILE A 401 25.63 -18.64 14.29
C ILE A 401 26.95 -18.19 13.67
N GLY A 402 27.52 -17.08 14.14
CA GLY A 402 28.83 -16.56 13.70
C GLY A 402 28.79 -15.65 12.47
N VAL A 403 27.63 -15.04 12.16
CA VAL A 403 27.47 -14.05 11.08
C VAL A 403 27.35 -12.66 11.68
N ASN A 404 28.24 -11.75 11.31
CA ASN A 404 28.11 -10.34 11.68
C ASN A 404 27.22 -9.62 10.68
N LEU A 405 26.21 -8.87 11.16
CA LEU A 405 25.29 -8.08 10.35
C LEU A 405 25.48 -6.60 10.66
N GLU A 406 25.90 -5.83 9.68
CA GLU A 406 25.97 -4.36 9.75
C GLU A 406 24.76 -3.78 9.02
N MET A 407 24.10 -2.78 9.62
CA MET A 407 22.84 -2.27 9.13
C MET A 407 22.96 -0.81 8.73
N THR A 408 22.35 -0.44 7.59
CA THR A 408 22.20 0.93 7.14
C THR A 408 20.76 1.16 6.69
N SER A 409 20.10 2.17 7.26
CA SER A 409 18.72 2.53 6.89
C SER A 409 18.69 3.77 6.00
N TYR A 410 17.77 3.76 5.03
CA TYR A 410 17.54 4.86 4.10
C TYR A 410 16.05 5.19 4.07
N GLU A 411 15.70 6.43 3.72
CA GLU A 411 14.30 6.83 3.50
C GLU A 411 13.74 6.26 2.21
N ASP A 412 14.59 6.15 1.18
CA ASP A 412 14.30 5.51 -0.10
C ASP A 412 15.42 4.50 -0.42
N LEU A 413 15.03 3.26 -0.65
CA LEU A 413 15.96 2.17 -0.97
C LEU A 413 16.20 2.01 -2.48
N THR A 414 15.38 2.58 -3.34
CA THR A 414 15.32 2.27 -4.77
C THR A 414 16.68 2.37 -5.46
N ASP A 415 17.36 3.49 -5.30
CA ASP A 415 18.68 3.71 -5.90
C ASP A 415 19.75 2.80 -5.30
N HIS A 416 19.69 2.55 -3.99
CA HIS A 416 20.63 1.67 -3.29
C HIS A 416 20.45 0.21 -3.72
N GLN A 417 19.21 -0.25 -3.87
CA GLN A 417 18.88 -1.57 -4.38
C GLN A 417 19.37 -1.74 -5.83
N LYS A 418 19.08 -0.79 -6.70
CA LYS A 418 19.52 -0.82 -8.12
C LYS A 418 21.04 -0.71 -8.29
N SER A 419 21.73 -0.07 -7.35
CA SER A 419 23.22 0.03 -7.39
C SER A 419 23.94 -1.29 -7.12
N GLY A 420 23.30 -2.27 -6.45
CA GLY A 420 23.91 -3.52 -6.02
C GLY A 420 24.94 -3.37 -4.89
N ASN A 421 25.09 -2.20 -4.28
CA ASN A 421 26.03 -1.93 -3.20
C ASN A 421 25.46 -2.36 -1.83
N TYR A 422 25.13 -3.62 -1.70
CA TYR A 422 24.65 -4.27 -0.47
C TYR A 422 24.88 -5.77 -0.55
N ASP A 423 24.80 -6.46 0.58
CA ASP A 423 24.79 -7.91 0.65
C ASP A 423 23.36 -8.44 0.83
N LEU A 424 22.61 -7.76 1.69
CA LEU A 424 21.23 -8.06 2.01
C LEU A 424 20.39 -6.79 1.88
N ALA A 425 19.17 -6.90 1.33
CA ALA A 425 18.22 -5.79 1.29
C ALA A 425 16.87 -6.24 1.85
N LEU A 426 16.47 -5.66 2.99
CA LEU A 426 15.18 -5.95 3.63
C LEU A 426 14.10 -5.02 3.10
N THR A 427 12.96 -5.59 2.75
CA THR A 427 11.79 -4.84 2.30
C THR A 427 10.48 -5.52 2.67
N SER A 428 9.39 -4.79 2.54
CA SER A 428 8.01 -5.27 2.65
C SER A 428 7.22 -4.84 1.43
N ILE A 429 6.76 -5.79 0.63
CA ILE A 429 5.96 -5.51 -0.59
C ILE A 429 4.64 -6.26 -0.56
N ASN A 430 3.64 -5.73 -1.27
CA ASN A 430 2.40 -6.43 -1.56
C ASN A 430 2.67 -7.45 -2.68
N THR A 431 2.65 -8.74 -2.36
CA THR A 431 2.94 -9.83 -3.31
C THR A 431 1.70 -10.34 -4.05
N GLY A 432 0.54 -9.74 -3.81
CA GLY A 432 -0.72 -10.13 -4.42
C GLY A 432 -1.47 -9.00 -5.15
N ILE A 433 -0.77 -7.98 -5.62
CA ILE A 433 -1.38 -6.74 -6.16
C ILE A 433 -2.32 -6.94 -7.34
N THR A 434 -2.23 -8.05 -8.04
CA THR A 434 -3.12 -8.42 -9.15
C THR A 434 -4.02 -9.59 -8.80
N GLY A 435 -3.99 -10.09 -7.54
CA GLY A 435 -4.71 -11.31 -7.17
C GLY A 435 -4.29 -12.55 -7.95
N ASP A 436 -3.16 -12.49 -8.66
CA ASP A 436 -2.60 -13.56 -9.51
C ASP A 436 -1.10 -13.72 -9.23
N PRO A 437 -0.53 -14.94 -9.18
CA PRO A 437 0.87 -15.15 -8.86
C PRO A 437 1.83 -14.67 -9.95
N GLN A 438 1.38 -14.60 -11.19
CA GLN A 438 2.23 -14.33 -12.36
C GLN A 438 2.96 -13.00 -12.25
N TYR A 439 2.26 -11.91 -11.87
CA TYR A 439 2.85 -10.57 -11.82
C TYR A 439 4.11 -10.54 -10.93
N ILE A 440 4.01 -11.06 -9.71
CA ILE A 440 5.13 -11.07 -8.76
C ILE A 440 6.25 -12.00 -9.23
N LEU A 441 5.91 -13.15 -9.78
CA LEU A 441 6.90 -14.10 -10.29
C LEU A 441 7.68 -13.51 -11.48
N ASP A 442 7.00 -12.88 -12.43
CA ASP A 442 7.63 -12.21 -13.57
C ASP A 442 8.52 -11.03 -13.15
N PHE A 443 8.05 -10.23 -12.18
CA PHE A 443 8.63 -8.93 -11.86
C PHE A 443 9.81 -9.02 -10.87
N TYR A 444 9.77 -9.99 -9.93
CA TYR A 444 10.76 -10.13 -8.87
C TYR A 444 11.67 -11.36 -8.99
N PHE A 445 11.19 -12.46 -9.59
CA PHE A 445 11.89 -13.75 -9.47
C PHE A 445 12.41 -14.29 -10.79
N LYS A 446 11.86 -13.89 -11.92
CA LYS A 446 12.32 -14.29 -13.25
C LYS A 446 13.73 -13.76 -13.52
N THR A 447 14.55 -14.56 -14.21
CA THR A 447 15.91 -14.16 -14.62
C THR A 447 15.89 -12.86 -15.41
N GLY A 448 16.66 -11.86 -14.95
CA GLY A 448 16.75 -10.54 -15.59
C GLY A 448 15.54 -9.64 -15.43
N ALA A 449 14.59 -10.01 -14.57
CA ALA A 449 13.46 -9.14 -14.24
C ALA A 449 13.94 -7.84 -13.58
N GLU A 450 13.17 -6.77 -13.75
CA GLU A 450 13.54 -5.40 -13.31
C GLU A 450 13.87 -5.34 -11.81
N TRP A 451 13.10 -6.05 -10.98
CA TRP A 451 13.27 -6.08 -9.53
C TRP A 451 13.91 -7.36 -9.01
N ASN A 452 14.49 -8.17 -9.88
CA ASN A 452 15.40 -9.24 -9.47
C ASN A 452 16.80 -8.67 -9.16
N ILE A 453 16.83 -7.73 -8.22
CA ILE A 453 18.03 -6.95 -7.87
C ILE A 453 19.14 -7.78 -7.23
N GLY A 454 18.82 -8.97 -6.68
CA GLY A 454 19.80 -9.93 -6.14
C GLY A 454 20.56 -10.72 -7.20
N GLY A 455 20.19 -10.58 -8.47
CA GLY A 455 20.84 -11.27 -9.59
C GLY A 455 20.60 -12.79 -9.62
N TYR A 456 19.51 -13.27 -9.00
CA TYR A 456 19.11 -14.68 -9.04
C TYR A 456 18.77 -15.12 -10.46
N SER A 457 19.12 -16.34 -10.83
CA SER A 457 18.83 -16.93 -12.13
C SER A 457 18.58 -18.43 -12.03
N ASN A 458 17.42 -18.87 -12.53
CA ASN A 458 17.05 -20.28 -12.63
C ASN A 458 16.20 -20.55 -13.89
N PRO A 459 16.78 -21.12 -14.96
CA PRO A 459 16.03 -21.40 -16.21
C PRO A 459 14.82 -22.33 -16.05
N LYS A 460 14.79 -23.16 -15.00
CA LYS A 460 13.62 -24.03 -14.74
C LYS A 460 12.48 -23.20 -14.14
N LEU A 461 12.78 -22.29 -13.23
CA LEU A 461 11.81 -21.33 -12.71
C LEU A 461 11.25 -20.47 -13.84
N ASP A 462 12.10 -19.96 -14.73
CA ASP A 462 11.68 -19.15 -15.88
C ASP A 462 10.69 -19.93 -16.78
N ALA A 463 10.91 -21.24 -16.95
CA ALA A 463 10.00 -22.10 -17.72
C ALA A 463 8.64 -22.29 -17.02
N VAL A 464 8.60 -22.44 -15.69
CA VAL A 464 7.35 -22.54 -14.92
C VAL A 464 6.59 -21.20 -14.97
N ILE A 465 7.28 -20.08 -14.81
CA ILE A 465 6.69 -18.73 -14.94
C ILE A 465 6.10 -18.57 -16.34
N GLN A 466 6.79 -19.00 -17.39
CA GLN A 466 6.29 -18.91 -18.77
C GLN A 466 5.02 -19.74 -18.99
N GLN A 467 4.88 -20.89 -18.31
CA GLN A 467 3.65 -21.70 -18.40
C GLN A 467 2.45 -20.98 -17.78
N LEU A 468 2.64 -20.21 -16.71
CA LEU A 468 1.58 -19.42 -16.08
C LEU A 468 0.92 -18.44 -17.05
N HIS A 469 1.64 -17.89 -18.03
CA HIS A 469 1.10 -16.93 -19.00
C HIS A 469 -0.08 -17.49 -19.81
N SER A 470 -0.02 -18.77 -20.15
CA SER A 470 -1.00 -19.43 -21.02
C SER A 470 -1.87 -20.48 -20.32
N GLU A 471 -1.70 -20.67 -19.01
CA GLU A 471 -2.54 -21.60 -18.25
C GLU A 471 -3.79 -20.87 -17.72
N PHE A 472 -4.98 -21.26 -18.19
CA PHE A 472 -6.25 -20.67 -17.78
C PHE A 472 -7.03 -21.51 -16.76
N ASP A 473 -6.57 -22.72 -16.50
CA ASP A 473 -7.13 -23.56 -15.44
C ASP A 473 -6.59 -23.07 -14.08
N VAL A 474 -7.49 -22.61 -13.22
CA VAL A 474 -7.15 -21.96 -11.97
C VAL A 474 -6.37 -22.89 -11.03
N GLU A 475 -6.76 -24.15 -10.93
CA GLU A 475 -6.09 -25.12 -10.05
C GLU A 475 -4.65 -25.39 -10.52
N LYS A 476 -4.47 -25.55 -11.83
CA LYS A 476 -3.12 -25.70 -12.40
C LYS A 476 -2.24 -24.47 -12.23
N ARG A 477 -2.82 -23.27 -12.29
CA ARG A 477 -2.09 -22.05 -11.97
C ARG A 477 -1.57 -22.07 -10.54
N TYR A 478 -2.39 -22.54 -9.59
CA TYR A 478 -1.98 -22.64 -8.19
C TYR A 478 -0.90 -23.71 -7.97
N GLU A 479 -0.98 -24.84 -8.70
CA GLU A 479 0.08 -25.87 -8.70
C GLU A 479 1.41 -25.29 -9.24
N LEU A 480 1.38 -24.57 -10.37
CA LEU A 480 2.56 -23.90 -10.94
C LEU A 480 3.13 -22.83 -10.00
N ALA A 481 2.26 -22.09 -9.33
CA ALA A 481 2.70 -21.09 -8.34
C ALA A 481 3.39 -21.75 -7.13
N ALA A 482 2.88 -22.88 -6.64
CA ALA A 482 3.50 -23.65 -5.57
C ALA A 482 4.86 -24.22 -6.00
N GLU A 483 4.96 -24.75 -7.22
CA GLU A 483 6.22 -25.25 -7.81
C GLU A 483 7.26 -24.13 -7.91
N ALA A 484 6.87 -22.97 -8.45
CA ALA A 484 7.75 -21.81 -8.57
C ALA A 484 8.27 -21.34 -7.19
N GLN A 485 7.38 -21.23 -6.20
CA GLN A 485 7.76 -20.88 -4.83
C GLN A 485 8.75 -21.88 -4.23
N GLN A 486 8.53 -23.19 -4.40
CA GLN A 486 9.44 -24.19 -3.84
C GLN A 486 10.83 -24.12 -4.49
N MET A 487 10.92 -23.85 -5.80
CA MET A 487 12.21 -23.66 -6.48
C MET A 487 12.98 -22.46 -5.90
N ILE A 488 12.30 -21.34 -5.65
CA ILE A 488 12.89 -20.13 -5.04
C ILE A 488 13.42 -20.45 -3.65
N LEU A 489 12.69 -21.22 -2.85
CA LEU A 489 13.05 -21.64 -1.50
C LEU A 489 14.22 -22.64 -1.52
N ASP A 490 14.18 -23.65 -2.39
CA ASP A 490 15.23 -24.67 -2.51
C ASP A 490 16.59 -24.06 -2.90
N ASP A 491 16.58 -23.01 -3.72
CA ASP A 491 17.78 -22.26 -4.10
C ASP A 491 18.22 -21.23 -3.05
N ALA A 492 17.40 -21.03 -2.00
CA ALA A 492 17.60 -19.98 -1.01
C ALA A 492 17.89 -18.62 -1.67
N ALA A 493 17.17 -18.30 -2.74
CA ALA A 493 17.39 -17.10 -3.52
C ALA A 493 16.95 -15.84 -2.76
N TYR A 494 15.99 -16.02 -1.86
CA TYR A 494 15.38 -14.99 -1.02
C TYR A 494 15.12 -15.55 0.38
N MET A 495 15.06 -14.69 1.37
CA MET A 495 14.67 -15.06 2.73
C MET A 495 13.35 -14.37 3.09
N PHE A 496 12.25 -15.14 3.10
CA PHE A 496 10.94 -14.64 3.52
C PHE A 496 10.85 -14.66 5.04
N ILE A 497 10.31 -13.60 5.65
CA ILE A 497 10.39 -13.40 7.09
C ILE A 497 9.01 -13.45 7.73
N THR A 498 8.14 -12.46 7.43
CA THR A 498 6.78 -12.39 7.99
C THR A 498 5.79 -11.93 6.92
N TYR A 499 4.53 -12.31 7.10
CA TYR A 499 3.39 -11.68 6.46
C TYR A 499 2.83 -10.66 7.43
N THR A 500 2.99 -9.38 7.10
CA THR A 500 2.61 -8.30 8.01
C THR A 500 1.10 -8.07 7.97
N PRO A 501 0.42 -7.92 9.12
CA PRO A 501 -0.98 -7.51 9.13
C PRO A 501 -1.10 -6.05 8.70
N ILE A 502 -2.30 -5.68 8.28
CA ILE A 502 -2.69 -4.29 8.12
C ILE A 502 -3.92 -3.99 8.97
N ASN A 503 -4.05 -2.75 9.40
CA ASN A 503 -5.16 -2.35 10.23
C ASN A 503 -5.70 -0.97 9.88
N ILE A 504 -6.95 -0.76 10.29
CA ILE A 504 -7.58 0.54 10.38
C ILE A 504 -8.08 0.72 11.80
N VAL A 505 -7.82 1.89 12.37
CA VAL A 505 -8.38 2.28 13.65
C VAL A 505 -9.27 3.50 13.43
N SER A 506 -10.53 3.39 13.84
CA SER A 506 -11.51 4.45 13.68
C SER A 506 -12.18 4.79 15.00
N LYS A 507 -12.73 6.02 15.12
CA LYS A 507 -13.68 6.33 16.18
C LYS A 507 -14.90 5.42 16.05
N SER A 508 -15.50 5.01 17.17
CA SER A 508 -16.61 4.04 17.21
C SER A 508 -17.89 4.52 16.48
N ASN A 509 -18.03 5.83 16.25
CA ASN A 509 -19.14 6.39 15.49
C ASN A 509 -18.89 6.42 13.97
N VAL A 510 -17.71 6.00 13.47
CA VAL A 510 -17.43 5.86 12.04
C VAL A 510 -17.70 4.43 11.61
N GLN A 511 -18.45 4.26 10.52
CA GLN A 511 -18.79 2.96 9.93
C GLN A 511 -18.44 2.97 8.44
N GLY A 512 -18.17 1.79 7.85
CA GLY A 512 -17.89 1.66 6.42
C GLY A 512 -16.42 1.96 6.03
N ALA A 513 -15.53 2.22 6.99
CA ALA A 513 -14.10 2.14 6.75
C ALA A 513 -13.68 0.67 6.88
N THR A 514 -13.19 0.06 5.79
CA THR A 514 -12.94 -1.39 5.71
C THR A 514 -11.55 -1.67 5.16
N MET A 515 -10.83 -2.59 5.82
CA MET A 515 -9.56 -3.08 5.28
C MET A 515 -9.78 -4.20 4.27
N TYR A 516 -9.02 -4.11 3.18
CA TYR A 516 -8.92 -5.17 2.17
C TYR A 516 -7.51 -5.78 2.22
N PRO A 517 -7.33 -7.08 2.06
CA PRO A 517 -5.99 -7.69 2.05
C PRO A 517 -5.03 -7.03 1.06
N ILE A 518 -5.54 -6.55 -0.05
CA ILE A 518 -4.80 -5.91 -1.13
C ILE A 518 -4.34 -4.47 -0.84
N ASP A 519 -4.85 -3.83 0.21
CA ASP A 519 -4.49 -2.54 0.80
C ASP A 519 -4.60 -1.27 -0.09
N PHE A 520 -5.17 -1.35 -1.27
CA PHE A 520 -5.45 -0.16 -2.08
C PHE A 520 -6.94 0.23 -2.18
N TYR A 521 -7.78 -0.36 -1.33
CA TYR A 521 -9.12 0.12 -1.02
C TYR A 521 -9.22 0.40 0.48
N LEU A 522 -9.90 1.45 0.86
CA LEU A 522 -10.06 1.86 2.25
C LEU A 522 -11.48 2.36 2.56
N LEU A 523 -12.04 3.14 1.65
CA LEU A 523 -13.36 3.73 1.75
C LEU A 523 -14.14 3.50 0.46
N ASP A 524 -15.46 3.49 0.60
CA ASP A 524 -16.40 3.55 -0.51
C ASP A 524 -17.57 4.49 -0.17
N ARG A 525 -18.64 4.45 -0.95
CA ARG A 525 -19.85 5.26 -0.70
C ARG A 525 -20.56 4.94 0.62
N ASN A 526 -20.30 3.77 1.21
CA ASN A 526 -20.95 3.31 2.44
C ASN A 526 -20.33 3.89 3.71
N ILE A 527 -19.32 4.75 3.60
CA ILE A 527 -18.73 5.44 4.73
C ILE A 527 -19.78 6.32 5.42
N GLN A 528 -19.92 6.19 6.74
CA GLN A 528 -20.93 6.88 7.53
C GLN A 528 -20.36 7.39 8.84
N VAL A 529 -20.95 8.48 9.36
CA VAL A 529 -20.69 9.00 10.69
C VAL A 529 -21.96 8.90 11.51
N GLY A 530 -21.97 8.05 12.54
CA GLY A 530 -23.06 7.97 13.51
C GLY A 530 -23.16 9.28 14.31
N GLN A 531 -24.41 9.63 14.68
CA GLN A 531 -24.70 10.80 15.50
C GLN A 531 -24.32 10.60 16.97
#